data_55f7beb3ee8c3028fe8b358bc774f95e
#
_entry.id   55f7beb3ee8c3028fe8b358bc774f95e
#
_cell.length_a   1.000
_cell.length_b   1.000
_cell.length_c   1.000
_cell.angle_alpha   90.00
_cell.angle_beta   90.00
_cell.angle_gamma   90.00
#
_symmetry.space_group_name_H-M   'P 1'
#
loop_
_entity.id
_entity.type
_entity.pdbx_description
1 polymer ?
#
loop_
_entity_poly.entity_id
_entity_poly.type
_entity_poly.pdbx_seq_one_letter_code
_entity_poly.pdbx_strand_id
1 'polypeptide(L)'
;YFQFMTAFSLPWYAAMGVHVGLEVGMPPIAAVALGVVGPTTGRFLIDITAGKSAKQFVRSEWFVGTAVLTSVVYLVCAQNLQLSIWPATLISFAVGFTFRVLALWFAWEEPLPRSLSPHVIGEVARRETLKEKMQPGWEEPGI
;
A
#
# COMPACT_ATOMS: atom_id res chain seq x y z
N TYR A 1 -8.65 -10.19 11.25
CA TYR A 1 -8.62 -9.03 12.16
C TYR A 1 -7.70 -7.91 11.67
N PHE A 2 -6.46 -8.20 11.34
CA PHE A 2 -5.47 -7.20 10.94
C PHE A 2 -5.84 -6.48 9.63
N GLN A 3 -6.35 -7.18 8.63
CA GLN A 3 -6.80 -6.60 7.37
C GLN A 3 -7.99 -5.65 7.54
N PHE A 4 -8.89 -5.97 8.43
CA PHE A 4 -10.04 -5.13 8.73
C PHE A 4 -9.63 -3.83 9.44
N MET A 5 -8.71 -3.93 10.41
CA MET A 5 -8.14 -2.76 11.08
C MET A 5 -7.43 -1.84 10.09
N THR A 6 -6.67 -2.41 9.15
CA THR A 6 -6.01 -1.66 8.09
C THR A 6 -7.00 -1.04 7.11
N ALA A 7 -8.08 -1.74 6.79
CA ALA A 7 -9.14 -1.23 5.93
C ALA A 7 -9.85 -0.01 6.52
N PHE A 8 -9.97 0.04 7.84
CA PHE A 8 -10.55 1.17 8.56
C PHE A 8 -9.58 2.36 8.66
N SER A 9 -8.33 2.11 9.05
CA SER A 9 -7.36 3.17 9.30
C SER A 9 -6.85 3.86 8.03
N LEU A 10 -6.72 3.12 6.93
CA LEU A 10 -6.15 3.64 5.68
C LEU A 10 -6.91 4.85 5.10
N PRO A 11 -8.25 4.80 4.90
CA PRO A 11 -8.97 5.94 4.37
C PRO A 11 -8.92 7.16 5.29
N TRP A 12 -8.88 6.92 6.59
CA TRP A 12 -8.77 7.99 7.58
C TRP A 12 -7.46 8.74 7.45
N TYR A 13 -6.33 8.03 7.42
CA TYR A 13 -5.01 8.64 7.26
C TYR A 13 -4.83 9.30 5.90
N ALA A 14 -5.38 8.73 4.83
CA ALA A 14 -5.33 9.32 3.51
C ALA A 14 -6.09 10.67 3.47
N ALA A 15 -7.29 10.73 4.00
CA ALA A 15 -8.07 11.96 4.07
C ALA A 15 -7.38 13.04 4.92
N MET A 16 -6.84 12.66 6.08
CA MET A 16 -6.10 13.58 6.94
C MET A 16 -4.82 14.09 6.29
N GLY A 17 -4.11 13.24 5.55
CA GLY A 17 -2.92 13.65 4.81
C GLY A 17 -3.20 14.72 3.75
N VAL A 18 -4.29 14.56 3.00
CA VAL A 18 -4.73 15.59 2.03
C VAL A 18 -5.14 16.88 2.73
N HIS A 19 -5.88 16.76 3.83
CA HIS A 19 -6.34 17.91 4.60
C HIS A 19 -5.16 18.76 5.08
N VAL A 20 -4.18 18.13 5.73
CA VAL A 20 -2.96 18.81 6.21
C VAL A 20 -2.19 19.44 5.05
N GLY A 21 -2.06 18.74 3.92
CA GLY A 21 -1.41 19.30 2.73
C GLY A 21 -2.09 20.57 2.22
N LEU A 22 -3.41 20.59 2.19
CA LEU A 22 -4.19 21.76 1.78
C LEU A 22 -4.09 22.92 2.78
N GLU A 23 -4.07 22.63 4.08
CA GLU A 23 -3.91 23.67 5.13
C GLU A 23 -2.56 24.38 5.06
N VAL A 24 -1.52 23.65 4.72
CA VAL A 24 -0.16 24.23 4.56
C VAL A 24 -0.03 25.00 3.25
N GLY A 25 -1.06 25.01 2.40
CA GLY A 25 -1.06 25.73 1.13
C GLY A 25 -0.36 24.97 0.00
N MET A 26 -0.22 23.67 0.10
CA MET A 26 0.35 22.86 -0.98
C MET A 26 -0.59 22.82 -2.20
N PRO A 27 -0.04 22.73 -3.42
CA PRO A 27 -0.85 22.50 -4.59
C PRO A 27 -1.65 21.20 -4.47
N PRO A 28 -2.85 21.11 -5.07
CA PRO A 28 -3.75 19.95 -4.91
C PRO A 28 -3.10 18.60 -5.18
N ILE A 29 -2.26 18.53 -6.20
CA ILE A 29 -1.53 17.31 -6.58
C ILE A 29 -0.57 16.87 -5.46
N ALA A 30 0.15 17.82 -4.85
CA ALA A 30 1.06 17.53 -3.75
C ALA A 30 0.31 17.08 -2.48
N ALA A 31 -0.85 17.67 -2.21
CA ALA A 31 -1.72 17.27 -1.11
C ALA A 31 -2.23 15.83 -1.28
N VAL A 32 -2.66 15.44 -2.49
CA VAL A 32 -3.03 14.06 -2.80
C VAL A 32 -1.84 13.11 -2.63
N ALA A 33 -0.67 13.50 -3.14
CA ALA A 33 0.54 12.70 -2.96
C ALA A 33 0.87 12.47 -1.47
N LEU A 34 0.73 13.48 -0.63
CA LEU A 34 0.91 13.36 0.82
C LEU A 34 -0.09 12.38 1.44
N GLY A 35 -1.35 12.45 1.03
CA GLY A 35 -2.40 11.53 1.48
C GLY A 35 -2.15 10.07 1.09
N VAL A 36 -1.46 9.84 -0.03
CA VAL A 36 -1.07 8.49 -0.48
C VAL A 36 0.21 8.01 0.18
N VAL A 37 1.24 8.85 0.20
CA VAL A 37 2.58 8.48 0.71
C VAL A 37 2.55 8.23 2.22
N GLY A 38 1.77 9.01 2.98
CA GLY A 38 1.68 8.89 4.44
C GLY A 38 1.33 7.46 4.90
N PRO A 39 0.14 6.97 4.58
CA PRO A 39 -0.26 5.62 4.99
C PRO A 39 0.57 4.52 4.32
N THR A 40 1.04 4.73 3.09
CA THR A 40 1.86 3.76 2.37
C THR A 40 3.22 3.58 3.04
N THR A 41 3.87 4.67 3.41
CA THR A 41 5.15 4.64 4.13
C THR A 41 5.00 4.05 5.52
N GLY A 42 3.93 4.39 6.24
CA GLY A 42 3.63 3.82 7.54
C GLY A 42 3.50 2.30 7.48
N ARG A 43 2.79 1.79 6.49
CA ARG A 43 2.65 0.35 6.28
C ARG A 43 3.98 -0.31 5.91
N PHE A 44 4.75 0.31 5.04
CA PHE A 44 6.09 -0.17 4.66
C PHE A 44 7.02 -0.30 5.87
N LEU A 45 7.04 0.70 6.75
CA LEU A 45 7.82 0.66 7.98
C LEU A 45 7.39 -0.48 8.91
N ILE A 46 6.08 -0.70 9.07
CA ILE A 46 5.54 -1.80 9.87
C ILE A 46 5.99 -3.15 9.31
N ASP A 47 5.89 -3.35 8.01
CA ASP A 47 6.27 -4.61 7.38
C ASP A 47 7.77 -4.88 7.52
N ILE A 48 8.64 -3.88 7.32
CA ILE A 48 10.09 -4.01 7.54
C ILE A 48 10.41 -4.32 9.01
N THR A 49 9.80 -3.59 9.94
CA THR A 49 10.05 -3.78 11.38
C THR A 49 9.59 -5.16 11.85
N ALA A 50 8.54 -5.69 11.25
CA ALA A 50 8.04 -7.04 11.51
C ALA A 50 8.85 -8.15 10.80
N GLY A 51 9.90 -7.81 10.05
CA GLY A 51 10.72 -8.76 9.29
C GLY A 51 9.96 -9.46 8.16
N LYS A 52 8.86 -8.86 7.69
CA LYS A 52 8.07 -9.37 6.57
C LYS A 52 8.47 -8.66 5.28
N SER A 53 8.42 -9.38 4.16
CA SER A 53 8.54 -8.74 2.86
C SER A 53 7.47 -7.68 2.71
N ALA A 54 7.88 -6.46 2.33
CA ALA A 54 6.94 -5.36 2.14
C ALA A 54 5.92 -5.77 1.07
N LYS A 55 4.68 -5.98 1.49
CA LYS A 55 3.59 -6.46 0.62
C LYS A 55 3.27 -5.52 -0.54
N GLN A 56 3.75 -4.29 -0.48
CA GLN A 56 3.61 -3.30 -1.55
C GLN A 56 4.43 -3.66 -2.81
N PHE A 57 5.49 -4.43 -2.66
CA PHE A 57 6.32 -4.94 -3.77
C PHE A 57 5.96 -6.37 -4.16
N VAL A 58 5.18 -7.04 -3.32
CA VAL A 58 4.61 -8.36 -3.59
C VAL A 58 3.11 -8.13 -3.76
N ARG A 59 2.43 -8.95 -4.50
CA ARG A 59 0.99 -8.95 -4.74
C ARG A 59 0.20 -8.32 -3.58
N SER A 60 -0.26 -7.09 -3.76
CA SER A 60 -0.92 -6.28 -2.73
C SER A 60 -2.39 -6.09 -3.08
N GLU A 61 -3.23 -6.15 -2.07
CA GLU A 61 -4.68 -6.00 -2.18
C GLU A 61 -5.06 -4.52 -2.33
N TRP A 62 -5.01 -3.94 -3.51
CA TRP A 62 -5.51 -2.57 -3.81
C TRP A 62 -5.28 -1.50 -2.71
N PHE A 63 -4.18 -1.63 -1.95
CA PHE A 63 -3.87 -0.76 -0.83
C PHE A 63 -3.60 0.68 -1.29
N VAL A 64 -2.70 0.83 -2.25
CA VAL A 64 -2.34 2.13 -2.83
C VAL A 64 -3.53 2.70 -3.61
N GLY A 65 -4.24 1.87 -4.37
CA GLY A 65 -5.43 2.28 -5.11
C GLY A 65 -6.51 2.87 -4.21
N THR A 66 -6.74 2.27 -3.05
CA THR A 66 -7.70 2.81 -2.06
C THR A 66 -7.23 4.15 -1.49
N ALA A 67 -5.93 4.30 -1.19
CA ALA A 67 -5.39 5.56 -0.70
C ALA A 67 -5.53 6.69 -1.74
N VAL A 68 -5.23 6.40 -3.02
CA VAL A 68 -5.41 7.34 -4.13
C VAL A 68 -6.88 7.73 -4.28
N LEU A 69 -7.78 6.75 -4.31
CA LEU A 69 -9.22 7.01 -4.44
C LEU A 69 -9.73 7.91 -3.30
N THR A 70 -9.42 7.57 -2.06
CA THR A 70 -9.82 8.35 -0.89
C THR A 70 -9.28 9.78 -0.95
N SER A 71 -8.01 9.94 -1.31
CA SER A 71 -7.35 11.24 -1.42
C SER A 71 -8.00 12.11 -2.50
N VAL A 72 -8.31 11.54 -3.66
CA VAL A 72 -8.97 12.25 -4.76
C VAL A 72 -10.39 12.63 -4.38
N VAL A 73 -11.16 11.74 -3.77
CA VAL A 73 -12.52 12.03 -3.30
C VAL A 73 -12.51 13.15 -2.26
N TYR A 74 -11.57 13.12 -1.32
CA TYR A 74 -11.42 14.20 -0.34
C TYR A 74 -11.12 15.55 -1.02
N LEU A 75 -10.19 15.57 -1.97
CA LEU A 75 -9.84 16.77 -2.72
C LEU A 75 -11.05 17.35 -3.45
N VAL A 76 -11.80 16.51 -4.15
CA VAL A 76 -13.02 16.93 -4.87
C VAL A 76 -14.06 17.47 -3.90
N CYS A 77 -14.29 16.82 -2.77
CA CYS A 77 -15.22 17.30 -1.74
C CYS A 77 -14.78 18.63 -1.14
N ALA A 78 -13.49 18.80 -0.88
CA ALA A 78 -12.97 20.03 -0.28
C ALA A 78 -12.97 21.22 -1.26
N GLN A 79 -12.61 20.99 -2.52
CA GLN A 79 -12.45 22.08 -3.50
C GLN A 79 -13.73 22.38 -4.33
N ASN A 80 -14.41 21.35 -4.79
CA ASN A 80 -15.59 21.54 -5.66
C ASN A 80 -16.88 21.74 -4.88
N LEU A 81 -17.05 21.00 -3.79
CA LEU A 81 -18.25 21.08 -2.96
C LEU A 81 -18.08 22.05 -1.78
N GLN A 82 -16.86 22.57 -1.56
CA GLN A 82 -16.52 23.48 -0.45
C GLN A 82 -17.09 23.00 0.90
N LEU A 83 -17.11 21.71 1.11
CA LEU A 83 -17.60 21.12 2.34
C LEU A 83 -16.63 21.38 3.50
N SER A 84 -17.18 21.55 4.69
CA SER A 84 -16.37 21.62 5.91
C SER A 84 -15.57 20.33 6.08
N ILE A 85 -14.55 20.39 6.92
CA ILE A 85 -13.62 19.27 7.19
C ILE A 85 -14.35 17.97 7.53
N TRP A 86 -15.34 18.03 8.40
CA TRP A 86 -16.07 16.85 8.89
C TRP A 86 -16.83 16.09 7.81
N PRO A 87 -17.74 16.73 7.04
CA PRO A 87 -18.47 16.00 6.01
C PRO A 87 -17.55 15.52 4.88
N ALA A 88 -16.54 16.29 4.48
CA ALA A 88 -15.57 15.87 3.48
C ALA A 88 -14.81 14.62 3.93
N THR A 89 -14.36 14.59 5.17
CA THR A 89 -13.67 13.43 5.76
C THR A 89 -14.58 12.21 5.83
N LEU A 90 -15.82 12.37 6.28
CA LEU A 90 -16.77 11.27 6.40
C LEU A 90 -17.14 10.66 5.04
N ILE A 91 -17.38 11.49 4.02
CA ILE A 91 -17.69 11.03 2.66
C ILE A 91 -16.50 10.28 2.07
N SER A 92 -15.31 10.85 2.17
CA SER A 92 -14.08 10.23 1.65
C SER A 92 -13.76 8.92 2.38
N PHE A 93 -13.97 8.89 3.69
CA PHE A 93 -13.84 7.70 4.51
C PHE A 93 -14.83 6.62 4.07
N ALA A 94 -16.11 6.96 3.93
CA ALA A 94 -17.14 6.02 3.52
C ALA A 94 -16.85 5.41 2.14
N VAL A 95 -16.45 6.23 1.18
CA VAL A 95 -16.10 5.77 -0.17
C VAL A 95 -14.86 4.86 -0.13
N GLY A 96 -13.79 5.30 0.52
CA GLY A 96 -12.56 4.53 0.62
C GLY A 96 -12.73 3.21 1.39
N PHE A 97 -13.47 3.25 2.49
CA PHE A 97 -13.78 2.07 3.27
C PHE A 97 -14.63 1.05 2.50
N THR A 98 -15.70 1.52 1.84
CA THR A 98 -16.56 0.66 1.01
C THR A 98 -15.77 0.02 -0.12
N PHE A 99 -14.95 0.81 -0.81
CA PHE A 99 -14.09 0.29 -1.88
C PHE A 99 -13.11 -0.76 -1.35
N ARG A 100 -12.51 -0.52 -0.19
CA ARG A 100 -11.57 -1.46 0.44
C ARG A 100 -12.26 -2.76 0.86
N VAL A 101 -13.42 -2.67 1.47
CA VAL A 101 -14.22 -3.85 1.85
C VAL A 101 -14.64 -4.66 0.62
N LEU A 102 -15.07 -3.99 -0.45
CA LEU A 102 -15.39 -4.65 -1.71
C LEU A 102 -14.16 -5.33 -2.33
N ALA A 103 -13.01 -4.64 -2.34
CA ALA A 103 -11.76 -5.21 -2.84
C ALA A 103 -11.33 -6.46 -2.05
N LEU A 104 -11.50 -6.45 -0.73
CA LEU A 104 -11.23 -7.61 0.12
C LEU A 104 -12.24 -8.74 -0.12
N TRP A 105 -13.51 -8.40 -0.30
CA TRP A 105 -14.58 -9.40 -0.48
C TRP A 105 -14.52 -10.10 -1.84
N PHE A 106 -14.20 -9.33 -2.89
CA PHE A 106 -14.01 -9.89 -4.23
C PHE A 106 -12.60 -10.46 -4.47
N ALA A 107 -11.71 -10.41 -3.46
CA ALA A 107 -10.31 -10.80 -3.57
C ALA A 107 -9.62 -10.20 -4.81
N TRP A 108 -9.93 -8.93 -5.11
CA TRP A 108 -9.30 -8.21 -6.21
C TRP A 108 -7.84 -7.95 -5.87
N GLU A 109 -6.97 -8.53 -6.66
CA GLU A 109 -5.53 -8.33 -6.57
C GLU A 109 -5.10 -7.25 -7.58
N GLU A 110 -4.18 -6.39 -7.17
CA GLU A 110 -3.58 -5.44 -8.11
C GLU A 110 -2.89 -6.20 -9.24
N PRO A 111 -3.07 -5.79 -10.51
CA PRO A 111 -2.37 -6.40 -11.61
C PRO A 111 -0.87 -6.19 -11.43
N LEU A 112 -0.13 -7.27 -11.28
CA LEU A 112 1.33 -7.22 -11.24
C LEU A 112 1.86 -6.68 -12.57
N PRO A 113 2.83 -5.76 -12.55
CA PRO A 113 3.54 -5.43 -13.77
C PRO A 113 4.16 -6.72 -14.33
N ARG A 114 3.91 -7.00 -15.59
CA ARG A 114 4.37 -8.19 -16.33
C ARG A 114 5.90 -8.36 -16.40
N SER A 115 6.66 -7.51 -15.73
CA SER A 115 8.12 -7.52 -15.73
C SER A 115 8.75 -8.69 -14.96
N LEU A 116 7.99 -9.42 -14.16
CA LEU A 116 8.42 -10.70 -13.60
C LEU A 116 8.01 -11.81 -14.58
N SER A 117 8.61 -11.81 -15.76
CA SER A 117 8.45 -12.92 -16.69
C SER A 117 8.89 -14.22 -16.00
N PRO A 118 8.24 -15.36 -16.30
CA PRO A 118 8.63 -16.67 -15.77
C PRO A 118 10.12 -16.99 -16.01
N HIS A 119 10.73 -16.32 -16.96
CA HIS A 119 12.15 -16.41 -17.29
C HIS A 119 13.06 -15.90 -16.16
N VAL A 120 12.70 -14.77 -15.50
CA VAL A 120 13.50 -14.19 -14.41
C VAL A 120 13.38 -15.05 -13.15
N ILE A 121 12.19 -15.56 -12.85
CA ILE A 121 11.96 -16.47 -11.72
C ILE A 121 12.76 -17.77 -11.89
N GLY A 122 12.78 -18.33 -13.10
CA GLY A 122 13.55 -19.52 -13.42
C GLY A 122 15.06 -19.29 -13.28
N GLU A 123 15.54 -18.10 -13.67
CA GLU A 123 16.97 -17.78 -13.57
C GLU A 123 17.43 -17.51 -12.13
N VAL A 124 16.60 -16.87 -11.30
CA VAL A 124 16.86 -16.68 -9.87
C VAL A 124 16.88 -18.03 -9.13
N ALA A 125 15.91 -18.88 -9.37
CA ALA A 125 15.86 -20.23 -8.81
C ALA A 125 17.07 -21.08 -9.22
N ARG A 126 17.50 -20.97 -10.48
CA ARG A 126 18.70 -21.63 -10.99
C ARG A 126 19.98 -21.13 -10.33
N ARG A 127 20.07 -19.83 -10.07
CA ARG A 127 21.24 -19.24 -9.36
C ARG A 127 21.32 -19.69 -7.91
N GLU A 128 20.18 -19.83 -7.23
CA GLU A 128 20.13 -20.32 -5.86
C GLU A 128 20.56 -21.78 -5.77
N THR A 129 20.06 -22.64 -6.65
CA THR A 129 20.49 -24.05 -6.69
C THR A 129 21.96 -24.22 -7.07
N LEU A 130 22.51 -23.33 -7.90
CA LEU A 130 23.95 -23.33 -8.20
C LEU A 130 24.77 -22.89 -6.99
N LYS A 131 24.33 -21.89 -6.25
CA LYS A 131 25.00 -21.46 -5.01
C LYS A 131 25.00 -22.57 -3.96
N GLU A 132 23.89 -23.27 -3.81
CA GLU A 132 23.78 -24.41 -2.89
C GLU A 132 24.71 -25.56 -3.28
N LYS A 133 24.86 -25.84 -4.57
CA LYS A 133 25.82 -26.84 -5.07
C LYS A 133 27.28 -26.40 -5.00
N MET A 134 27.53 -25.10 -4.99
CA MET A 134 28.88 -24.52 -4.90
C MET A 134 29.36 -24.29 -3.47
N GLN A 135 28.45 -24.33 -2.48
CA GLN A 135 28.86 -24.40 -1.10
C GLN A 135 29.34 -25.83 -0.81
N PRO A 136 30.68 -26.05 -0.67
CA PRO A 136 31.16 -27.33 -0.19
C PRO A 136 30.56 -27.52 1.21
N GLY A 137 29.87 -28.64 1.41
CA GLY A 137 29.34 -28.97 2.70
C GLY A 137 30.47 -28.90 3.73
N TRP A 138 30.32 -27.98 4.66
CA TRP A 138 31.07 -28.00 5.88
C TRP A 138 30.57 -29.20 6.68
N GLU A 139 30.93 -30.38 6.24
CA GLU A 139 30.85 -31.53 7.14
C GLU A 139 31.83 -31.23 8.28
N GLU A 140 31.28 -30.90 9.43
CA GLU A 140 32.05 -30.87 10.65
C GLU A 140 32.71 -32.23 10.81
N PRO A 141 34.06 -32.31 10.92
CA PRO A 141 34.70 -33.57 11.25
C PRO A 141 34.17 -33.99 12.62
N GLY A 142 33.38 -35.07 12.65
CA GLY A 142 32.90 -35.64 13.88
C GLY A 142 34.07 -35.91 14.83
N ILE A 143 33.93 -35.41 16.02
CA ILE A 143 34.72 -35.80 17.19
C ILE A 143 34.09 -37.06 17.77
#